data_240b364d22cac59f9fb318da130ea528
#
_entry.id   240b364d22cac59f9fb318da130ea528
#
_cell.length_a   1.000
_cell.length_b   1.000
_cell.length_c   1.000
_cell.angle_alpha   90.00
_cell.angle_beta   90.00
_cell.angle_gamma   90.00
#
_symmetry.space_group_name_H-M   'P 1'
#
loop_
_entity.id
_entity.type
_entity.pdbx_description
1 polymer ?
#
loop_
_entity_poly.entity_id
_entity_poly.type
_entity_poly.pdbx_seq_one_letter_code
_entity_poly.pdbx_strand_id
1 'polypeptide(L)'
;MKEEDLSLIKRYSIVEYLERKGIKPLRRTPSYALYRSPLREEMHPSFKVDTQKNLWIDYAEGRGGSIIDLCMRLEGCTLSEAICRLGQNATDNITYSSHKDF
;
A
#
# COMPACT_ATOMS: atom_id res chain seq x y z
N MET A 1 18.69 -5.58 3.48
CA MET A 1 18.12 -4.47 2.71
C MET A 1 18.53 -3.16 3.29
N LYS A 2 18.90 -2.22 2.46
CA LYS A 2 19.35 -0.93 2.94
C LYS A 2 18.18 -0.06 3.33
N GLU A 3 18.44 0.86 4.23
CA GLU A 3 17.41 1.76 4.69
C GLU A 3 16.86 2.61 3.56
N GLU A 4 17.70 2.96 2.61
CA GLU A 4 17.27 3.73 1.45
C GLU A 4 16.25 2.98 0.63
N ASP A 5 16.43 1.66 0.50
CA ASP A 5 15.48 0.86 -0.26
C ASP A 5 14.14 0.80 0.43
N LEU A 6 14.13 0.72 1.75
CA LEU A 6 12.87 0.73 2.48
C LEU A 6 12.16 2.07 2.35
N SER A 7 12.90 3.17 2.38
CA SER A 7 12.30 4.48 2.20
C SER A 7 11.65 4.62 0.84
N LEU A 8 12.31 4.12 -0.19
CA LEU A 8 11.77 4.18 -1.53
C LEU A 8 10.48 3.36 -1.62
N ILE A 9 10.49 2.17 -1.06
CA ILE A 9 9.32 1.31 -1.08
C ILE A 9 8.15 1.99 -0.37
N LYS A 10 8.42 2.63 0.76
CA LYS A 10 7.36 3.27 1.54
C LYS A 10 6.77 4.49 0.84
N ARG A 11 7.40 4.97 -0.22
CA ARG A 11 6.85 6.08 -0.98
C ARG A 11 5.88 5.62 -2.06
N TYR A 12 5.78 4.33 -2.30
CA TYR A 12 4.81 3.80 -3.23
C TYR A 12 3.42 4.05 -2.64
N SER A 13 2.55 4.68 -3.41
CA SER A 13 1.25 5.13 -2.90
C SER A 13 0.34 3.95 -2.51
N ILE A 14 -0.16 3.99 -1.28
CA ILE A 14 -1.11 2.98 -0.82
C ILE A 14 -2.38 3.03 -1.68
N VAL A 15 -2.83 4.21 -2.07
CA VAL A 15 -4.02 4.34 -2.90
C VAL A 15 -3.80 3.66 -4.25
N GLU A 16 -2.63 3.84 -4.85
CA GLU A 16 -2.33 3.19 -6.11
C GLU A 16 -2.22 1.68 -5.94
N TYR A 17 -1.61 1.26 -4.85
CA TYR A 17 -1.49 -0.17 -4.56
C TYR A 17 -2.87 -0.82 -4.47
N LEU A 18 -3.79 -0.19 -3.77
CA LEU A 18 -5.14 -0.72 -3.65
C LEU A 18 -5.87 -0.67 -4.98
N GLU A 19 -5.66 0.38 -5.76
CA GLU A 19 -6.30 0.51 -7.05
C GLU A 19 -5.88 -0.62 -7.99
N ARG A 20 -4.60 -0.98 -7.97
CA ARG A 20 -4.13 -2.07 -8.80
C ARG A 20 -4.76 -3.41 -8.41
N LYS A 21 -5.22 -3.53 -7.18
CA LYS A 21 -5.90 -4.73 -6.74
C LYS A 21 -7.41 -4.66 -6.95
N GLY A 22 -7.88 -3.59 -7.58
CA GLY A 22 -9.30 -3.45 -7.84
C GLY A 22 -10.10 -2.95 -6.66
N ILE A 23 -9.42 -2.44 -5.63
CA ILE A 23 -10.07 -1.95 -4.41
C ILE A 23 -10.18 -0.44 -4.53
N LYS A 24 -11.42 0.07 -4.55
CA LYS A 24 -11.66 1.49 -4.76
C LYS A 24 -12.19 2.14 -3.50
N PRO A 25 -11.85 3.42 -3.29
CA PRO A 25 -12.33 4.10 -2.09
C PRO A 25 -13.80 4.44 -2.21
N LEU A 26 -14.47 4.52 -1.06
CA LEU A 26 -15.82 5.00 -0.99
C LEU A 26 -15.83 6.53 -1.06
N ARG A 27 -14.77 7.15 -0.60
CA ARG A 27 -14.63 8.59 -0.63
C ARG A 27 -13.16 8.94 -0.71
N ARG A 28 -12.84 9.95 -1.49
CA ARG A 28 -11.46 10.37 -1.64
C ARG A 28 -11.37 11.88 -1.64
N THR A 29 -10.41 12.42 -0.89
CA THR A 29 -10.09 13.84 -0.90
C THR A 29 -8.60 13.98 -1.14
N PRO A 30 -8.08 15.18 -1.35
CA PRO A 30 -6.64 15.33 -1.52
C PRO A 30 -5.82 14.86 -0.33
N SER A 31 -6.39 14.82 0.87
CA SER A 31 -5.63 14.44 2.04
C SER A 31 -5.90 13.03 2.54
N TYR A 32 -6.96 12.37 2.10
CA TYR A 32 -7.24 11.01 2.57
C TYR A 32 -8.17 10.26 1.63
N ALA A 33 -8.27 8.96 1.85
CA ALA A 33 -9.22 8.11 1.15
C ALA A 33 -9.83 7.16 2.17
N LEU A 34 -11.13 6.94 2.07
CA LEU A 34 -11.87 6.05 2.96
C LEU A 34 -12.32 4.83 2.19
N TYR A 35 -12.17 3.66 2.81
CA TYR A 35 -12.52 2.40 2.19
C TYR A 35 -13.30 1.53 3.15
N ARG A 36 -14.07 0.60 2.60
CA ARG A 36 -14.43 -0.58 3.37
C ARG A 36 -13.14 -1.35 3.53
N SER A 37 -12.95 -1.96 4.70
CA SER A 37 -11.66 -2.58 4.94
C SER A 37 -11.34 -3.64 3.89
N PRO A 38 -10.18 -3.60 3.25
CA PRO A 38 -9.78 -4.66 2.34
C PRO A 38 -9.27 -5.89 3.08
N LEU A 39 -9.18 -5.82 4.42
CA LEU A 39 -8.64 -6.90 5.22
C LEU A 39 -9.72 -7.87 5.69
N ARG A 40 -10.98 -7.52 5.51
CA ARG A 40 -12.10 -8.38 5.89
C ARG A 40 -13.36 -7.83 5.24
N GLU A 41 -14.42 -8.62 5.27
CA GLU A 41 -15.70 -8.13 4.75
C GLU A 41 -16.29 -7.16 5.76
N GLU A 42 -16.63 -5.97 5.31
CA GLU A 42 -17.08 -4.92 6.17
C GLU A 42 -17.98 -3.99 5.38
N MET A 43 -19.09 -3.58 5.98
CA MET A 43 -20.02 -2.68 5.32
C MET A 43 -19.71 -1.22 5.62
N HIS A 44 -19.04 -0.95 6.71
CA HIS A 44 -18.77 0.42 7.11
C HIS A 44 -17.39 0.87 6.66
N PRO A 45 -17.21 2.16 6.37
CA PRO A 45 -15.90 2.65 5.96
C PRO A 45 -15.00 2.81 7.18
N SER A 46 -14.37 1.73 7.58
CA SER A 46 -13.52 1.71 8.76
C SER A 46 -12.03 1.76 8.44
N PHE A 47 -11.66 1.88 7.16
CA PHE A 47 -10.27 1.88 6.75
C PHE A 47 -9.95 3.21 6.07
N LYS A 48 -8.93 3.90 6.56
CA LYS A 48 -8.59 5.23 6.05
C LYS A 48 -7.12 5.26 5.65
N VAL A 49 -6.84 5.86 4.51
CA VAL A 49 -5.46 6.10 4.07
C VAL A 49 -5.21 7.59 4.13
N ASP A 50 -4.14 7.97 4.84
CA ASP A 50 -3.66 9.34 4.85
C ASP A 50 -2.77 9.48 3.63
N THR A 51 -3.23 10.19 2.62
CA THR A 51 -2.50 10.25 1.35
C THR A 51 -1.26 11.11 1.43
N GLN A 52 -1.17 12.01 2.39
CA GLN A 52 -0.01 12.85 2.53
C GLN A 52 1.12 12.13 3.24
N LYS A 53 0.80 11.37 4.27
CA LYS A 53 1.80 10.60 4.99
C LYS A 53 2.00 9.22 4.42
N ASN A 54 1.09 8.79 3.56
CA ASN A 54 1.09 7.45 2.98
C ASN A 54 1.06 6.38 4.06
N LEU A 55 0.12 6.54 4.99
CA LEU A 55 -0.10 5.60 6.08
C LEU A 55 -1.56 5.22 6.10
N TRP A 56 -1.88 4.06 6.68
CA TRP A 56 -3.26 3.62 6.77
C TRP A 56 -3.61 3.33 8.22
N ILE A 57 -4.90 3.38 8.51
CA ILE A 57 -5.41 2.98 9.81
C ILE A 57 -6.73 2.27 9.63
N ASP A 58 -6.89 1.19 10.38
CA ASP A 58 -8.13 0.42 10.41
C ASP A 58 -8.77 0.71 11.75
N TYR A 59 -9.79 1.55 11.75
CA TYR A 59 -10.41 1.99 12.99
C TYR A 59 -11.13 0.86 13.71
N ALA A 60 -11.60 -0.13 12.98
CA ALA A 60 -12.30 -1.23 13.62
C ALA A 60 -11.37 -2.11 14.44
N GLU A 61 -10.11 -2.23 14.01
CA GLU A 61 -9.13 -3.03 14.75
C GLU A 61 -8.19 -2.18 15.56
N GLY A 62 -8.16 -0.88 15.32
CA GLY A 62 -7.21 -0.02 16.00
C GLY A 62 -5.78 -0.24 15.57
N ARG A 63 -5.57 -0.60 14.30
CA ARG A 63 -4.24 -0.87 13.78
C ARG A 63 -3.98 -0.01 12.56
N GLY A 64 -2.71 0.23 12.29
CA GLY A 64 -2.32 0.97 11.11
C GLY A 64 -0.87 0.71 10.78
N GLY A 65 -0.38 1.38 9.74
CA GLY A 65 1.01 1.22 9.36
C GLY A 65 1.31 1.77 8.00
N SER A 66 2.41 1.30 7.42
CA SER A 66 2.86 1.70 6.11
C SER A 66 2.33 0.72 5.07
N ILE A 67 2.71 0.96 3.81
CA ILE A 67 2.31 0.07 2.72
C ILE A 67 2.89 -1.33 2.92
N ILE A 68 4.03 -1.43 3.57
CA ILE A 68 4.64 -2.74 3.83
C ILE A 68 3.76 -3.54 4.76
N ASP A 69 3.30 -2.92 5.85
CA ASP A 69 2.41 -3.58 6.78
C ASP A 69 1.11 -4.01 6.10
N LEU A 70 0.59 -3.16 5.24
CA LEU A 70 -0.64 -3.47 4.53
C LEU A 70 -0.45 -4.64 3.59
N CYS A 71 0.65 -4.65 2.86
CA CYS A 71 0.94 -5.73 1.92
C CYS A 71 1.05 -7.06 2.64
N MET A 72 1.72 -7.07 3.79
CA MET A 72 1.86 -8.30 4.56
C MET A 72 0.51 -8.85 4.98
N ARG A 73 -0.37 -7.99 5.44
CA ARG A 73 -1.67 -8.42 5.91
C ARG A 73 -2.61 -8.78 4.77
N LEU A 74 -2.61 -7.96 3.72
CA LEU A 74 -3.56 -8.16 2.64
C LEU A 74 -3.21 -9.38 1.80
N GLU A 75 -1.92 -9.61 1.57
CA GLU A 75 -1.48 -10.71 0.74
C GLU A 75 -1.05 -11.93 1.54
N GLY A 76 -1.05 -11.82 2.86
CA GLY A 76 -0.67 -12.95 3.70
C GLY A 76 0.77 -13.36 3.51
N CYS A 77 1.67 -12.41 3.41
CA CYS A 77 3.06 -12.72 3.11
C CYS A 77 3.98 -12.20 4.20
N THR A 78 5.23 -12.64 4.17
CA THR A 78 6.22 -12.22 5.14
C THR A 78 6.74 -10.84 4.82
N LEU A 79 7.50 -10.27 5.75
CA LEU A 79 8.13 -8.98 5.52
C LEU A 79 9.03 -9.01 4.30
N SER A 80 9.86 -10.04 4.18
CA SER A 80 10.75 -10.16 3.03
C SER A 80 9.98 -10.23 1.74
N GLU A 81 8.90 -10.99 1.72
CA GLU A 81 8.09 -11.11 0.52
C GLU A 81 7.42 -9.81 0.16
N ALA A 82 6.91 -9.10 1.17
CA ALA A 82 6.26 -7.82 0.91
C ALA A 82 7.25 -6.83 0.32
N ILE A 83 8.43 -6.76 0.90
CA ILE A 83 9.47 -5.85 0.40
C ILE A 83 9.82 -6.17 -1.04
N CYS A 84 9.95 -7.45 -1.34
CA CYS A 84 10.28 -7.88 -2.69
C CYS A 84 9.18 -7.50 -3.69
N ARG A 85 7.93 -7.77 -3.34
CA ARG A 85 6.81 -7.49 -4.23
C ARG A 85 6.63 -6.00 -4.46
N LEU A 86 6.70 -5.21 -3.38
CA LEU A 86 6.53 -3.77 -3.50
C LEU A 86 7.73 -3.13 -4.18
N GLY A 87 8.90 -3.66 -3.95
CA GLY A 87 10.11 -3.14 -4.56
C GLY A 87 10.07 -3.28 -6.07
N GLN A 88 9.55 -4.39 -6.57
CA GLN A 88 9.42 -4.58 -7.99
C GLN A 88 8.46 -3.56 -8.58
N ASN A 89 7.33 -3.34 -7.94
CA ASN A 89 6.36 -2.38 -8.44
C ASN A 89 6.91 -0.96 -8.43
N ALA A 90 7.63 -0.60 -7.38
CA ALA A 90 8.20 0.72 -7.30
C ALA A 90 9.27 0.91 -8.37
N THR A 91 10.07 -0.11 -8.59
CA THR A 91 11.10 -0.05 -9.61
C THR A 91 10.50 0.05 -11.00
N ASP A 92 9.47 -0.72 -11.25
CA ASP A 92 8.81 -0.69 -12.54
C ASP A 92 8.24 0.69 -12.83
N ASN A 93 7.74 1.36 -11.82
CA ASN A 93 7.19 2.70 -12.02
C ASN A 93 8.26 3.72 -12.33
N ILE A 94 9.49 3.48 -11.91
CA ILE A 94 10.54 4.46 -12.03
C ILE A 94 11.47 4.17 -13.18
N THR A 95 11.84 2.91 -13.34
CA THR A 95 12.90 2.59 -14.27
C THR A 95 12.55 1.44 -15.15
N TYR A 96 11.31 1.24 -15.43
CA TYR A 96 10.92 0.09 -16.17
C TYR A 96 11.63 -0.09 -17.47
N SER A 97 11.97 0.97 -18.11
CA SER A 97 12.55 0.84 -19.42
C SER A 97 13.94 0.27 -19.38
N SER A 98 14.69 0.54 -18.35
CA SER A 98 16.05 0.14 -18.38
C SER A 98 16.21 -1.34 -18.17
N HIS A 99 15.34 -1.96 -17.46
CA HIS A 99 15.62 -3.33 -17.21
C HIS A 99 15.07 -4.24 -18.23
N LYS A 100 14.44 -3.75 -19.23
CA LYS A 100 13.99 -4.60 -20.23
C LYS A 100 15.01 -4.97 -21.17
N ASP A 101 16.10 -4.38 -21.07
CA ASP A 101 17.04 -4.60 -21.97
C ASP A 101 17.69 -5.84 -21.81
N PHE A 102 17.36 -6.63 -21.26
CA PHE A 102 18.01 -7.76 -21.18
C PHE A 102 17.23 -8.83 -21.47
#